data_5d89b3df1c004dd3c2523db8a68d34b7
#
_entry.id   5d89b3df1c004dd3c2523db8a68d34b7
#
_cell.length_a   1.000
_cell.length_b   1.000
_cell.length_c   1.000
_cell.angle_alpha   90.00
_cell.angle_beta   90.00
_cell.angle_gamma   90.00
#
_symmetry.space_group_name_H-M   'P 1'
#
loop_
_entity.id
_entity.type
_entity.pdbx_description
1 polymer ?
#
loop_
_entity_poly.entity_id
_entity_poly.type
_entity_poly.pdbx_seq_one_letter_code
_entity_poly.pdbx_strand_id
1 'polypeptide(L)'
;MPTVIDDTLLPFSLPSICQKKVTAAFDGGRISSDGGVLLLAGANRRLGLIDTLAAIIPDHRDPALITHTMSDILRARVFAIACGYPDADDLDDLRKDPAFKLACGRLPETGDDLASQPTMSRWENAPDQRTLIRMARAMVDLWCKSHPHQPRAITLDIDDTADTVHGHQQLSLFNAHYDEHCFLPIHVYDADTGHCVVAILRPGKTPDGKEVRAHLRRLVRRIRRHWPKTVITIRGDGHYGRREAMEWCEKNSIQYVFGLSKNPTLDALVYTKADEVRTRRVKGKLDLVRDYTETAYAAKSWPHSRRVVARFEATPKGFDARYVVTNITRCGAQWLYDSLYCMRGAAENLIKRHKSQLASDRTSCRSPLANQMRLILHTAAYWLMLAVKNAIPRPQPLASGEFSTIRLRLLKIAVRIKETASRVRLAFASNCPDAALFHGLVGTLSLRPT
;
A
#
# COMPACT_ATOMS: atom_id res chain seq x y z
N MET A 1 25.83 -10.22 27.70
CA MET A 1 26.02 -9.39 28.90
C MET A 1 24.80 -8.51 29.04
N PRO A 2 24.13 -8.40 30.19
CA PRO A 2 23.07 -7.45 30.39
C PRO A 2 23.68 -6.06 30.18
N THR A 3 23.11 -5.28 29.26
CA THR A 3 23.45 -3.87 29.09
C THR A 3 23.08 -3.17 30.39
N VAL A 4 24.08 -2.82 31.20
CA VAL A 4 23.93 -1.92 32.34
C VAL A 4 23.31 -0.64 31.73
N ILE A 5 22.05 -0.38 32.03
CA ILE A 5 21.46 0.95 31.85
C ILE A 5 22.33 1.82 32.76
N ASP A 6 22.99 2.80 32.17
CA ASP A 6 23.80 3.73 32.90
C ASP A 6 22.86 4.57 33.81
N ASP A 7 22.64 4.10 35.02
CA ASP A 7 21.87 4.79 36.06
C ASP A 7 22.55 6.09 36.56
N THR A 8 23.61 6.53 35.86
CA THR A 8 24.43 7.67 36.26
C THR A 8 24.00 9.01 35.69
N LEU A 9 22.94 9.07 34.88
CA LEU A 9 22.37 10.34 34.47
C LEU A 9 21.70 11.03 35.64
N LEU A 10 22.40 11.98 36.24
CA LEU A 10 21.86 12.77 37.35
C LEU A 10 20.55 13.48 36.96
N PRO A 11 19.61 13.61 37.92
CA PRO A 11 18.43 14.43 37.71
C PRO A 11 18.83 15.85 37.29
N PHE A 12 18.06 16.42 36.36
CA PHE A 12 18.26 17.80 35.89
C PHE A 12 17.05 18.66 36.18
N SER A 13 17.28 19.97 36.29
CA SER A 13 16.22 20.93 36.60
C SER A 13 15.78 21.68 35.34
N LEU A 14 14.49 21.90 35.22
CA LEU A 14 13.87 22.75 34.19
C LEU A 14 13.39 24.06 34.85
N PRO A 15 13.05 25.09 34.06
CA PRO A 15 12.49 26.33 34.60
C PRO A 15 11.27 26.07 35.49
N SER A 16 11.23 26.75 36.63
CA SER A 16 10.10 26.65 37.56
C SER A 16 8.80 27.15 36.95
N ILE A 17 7.68 26.48 37.24
CA ILE A 17 6.34 26.84 36.77
C ILE A 17 5.46 27.11 38.00
N CYS A 18 4.83 28.29 38.06
CA CYS A 18 3.98 28.68 39.20
C CYS A 18 4.66 28.45 40.55
N GLN A 19 5.92 28.89 40.69
CA GLN A 19 6.76 28.76 41.90
C GLN A 19 7.14 27.31 42.30
N LYS A 20 6.76 26.30 41.47
CA LYS A 20 7.17 24.92 41.72
C LYS A 20 8.46 24.61 40.96
N LYS A 21 9.43 24.02 41.63
CA LYS A 21 10.65 23.45 41.01
C LYS A 21 10.24 22.29 40.13
N VAL A 22 10.78 22.28 38.93
CA VAL A 22 10.57 21.17 37.96
C VAL A 22 11.89 20.41 37.82
N THR A 23 11.86 19.12 38.19
CA THR A 23 13.00 18.22 38.04
C THR A 23 12.64 17.08 37.09
N ALA A 24 13.59 16.57 36.34
CA ALA A 24 13.45 15.44 35.45
C ALA A 24 14.60 14.45 35.63
N ALA A 25 14.32 13.15 35.45
CA ALA A 25 15.28 12.08 35.50
C ALA A 25 14.89 10.97 34.54
N PHE A 26 15.83 10.13 34.13
CA PHE A 26 15.59 8.93 33.28
C PHE A 26 15.36 7.68 34.15
N ASP A 27 14.49 7.78 35.15
CA ASP A 27 14.16 6.74 36.12
C ASP A 27 12.75 6.15 35.97
N GLY A 28 12.07 6.45 34.84
CA GLY A 28 10.69 6.02 34.56
C GLY A 28 10.53 4.51 34.31
N GLY A 29 11.60 3.76 34.29
CA GLY A 29 11.60 2.32 33.96
C GLY A 29 11.46 2.05 32.45
N ARG A 30 11.12 0.81 32.11
CA ARG A 30 11.00 0.40 30.68
C ARG A 30 9.70 0.91 30.09
N ILE A 31 9.81 1.96 29.28
CA ILE A 31 8.71 2.62 28.59
C ILE A 31 8.96 2.51 27.08
N SER A 32 7.93 2.15 26.33
CA SER A 32 7.92 2.24 24.87
C SER A 32 6.96 3.33 24.42
N SER A 33 7.29 4.06 23.38
CA SER A 33 6.38 4.99 22.69
C SER A 33 5.43 4.28 21.73
N ASP A 34 5.66 3.01 21.44
CA ASP A 34 5.02 2.22 20.39
C ASP A 34 4.10 1.10 20.94
N GLY A 35 3.43 1.35 22.07
CA GLY A 35 2.56 0.35 22.71
C GLY A 35 1.48 -0.22 21.79
N GLY A 36 1.06 0.53 20.79
CA GLY A 36 0.10 0.09 19.78
C GLY A 36 0.63 -0.89 18.73
N VAL A 37 1.93 -1.18 18.70
CA VAL A 37 2.49 -2.24 17.85
C VAL A 37 1.81 -3.59 18.08
N LEU A 38 1.22 -3.81 19.26
CA LEU A 38 0.43 -4.99 19.60
C LEU A 38 -0.81 -5.16 18.73
N LEU A 39 -1.41 -4.06 18.23
CA LEU A 39 -2.51 -4.13 17.25
C LEU A 39 -2.02 -4.71 15.91
N LEU A 40 -0.81 -4.36 15.49
CA LEU A 40 -0.19 -4.93 14.28
C LEU A 40 0.09 -6.42 14.45
N ALA A 41 0.55 -6.84 15.64
CA ALA A 41 0.73 -8.25 15.96
C ALA A 41 -0.59 -9.01 15.92
N GLY A 42 -1.68 -8.42 16.43
CA GLY A 42 -3.04 -8.95 16.32
C GLY A 42 -3.50 -9.09 14.87
N ALA A 43 -3.34 -8.03 14.08
CA ALA A 43 -3.65 -8.03 12.64
C ALA A 43 -2.86 -9.11 11.88
N ASN A 44 -1.56 -9.25 12.17
CA ASN A 44 -0.73 -10.27 11.53
C ASN A 44 -1.20 -11.70 11.89
N ARG A 45 -1.52 -11.98 13.16
CA ARG A 45 -2.06 -13.30 13.57
C ARG A 45 -3.36 -13.63 12.82
N ARG A 46 -4.22 -12.65 12.63
CA ARG A 46 -5.48 -12.82 11.88
C ARG A 46 -5.26 -13.09 10.40
N LEU A 47 -4.32 -12.38 9.77
CA LEU A 47 -4.05 -12.51 8.33
C LEU A 47 -3.12 -13.67 7.99
N GLY A 48 -2.28 -14.14 8.92
CA GLY A 48 -1.21 -15.10 8.65
C GLY A 48 -0.18 -14.59 7.64
N LEU A 49 -0.09 -13.26 7.48
CA LEU A 49 0.64 -12.60 6.40
C LEU A 49 2.14 -12.85 6.47
N ILE A 50 2.75 -12.48 7.59
CA ILE A 50 4.22 -12.53 7.72
C ILE A 50 4.71 -13.97 7.74
N ASP A 51 4.01 -14.88 8.41
CA ASP A 51 4.40 -16.28 8.47
C ASP A 51 4.30 -16.96 7.09
N THR A 52 3.29 -16.58 6.29
CA THR A 52 3.18 -17.02 4.90
C THR A 52 4.34 -16.52 4.04
N LEU A 53 4.74 -15.26 4.18
CA LEU A 53 5.87 -14.70 3.42
C LEU A 53 7.20 -15.30 3.88
N ALA A 54 7.40 -15.48 5.18
CA ALA A 54 8.61 -16.06 5.76
C ALA A 54 8.84 -17.49 5.27
N ALA A 55 7.80 -18.31 5.20
CA ALA A 55 7.89 -19.68 4.73
C ALA A 55 8.33 -19.84 3.27
N ILE A 56 8.30 -18.76 2.49
CA ILE A 56 8.71 -18.76 1.07
C ILE A 56 10.21 -18.51 0.91
N ILE A 57 10.80 -17.78 1.84
CA ILE A 57 12.21 -17.39 1.78
C ILE A 57 13.06 -18.61 2.21
N PRO A 58 13.96 -19.11 1.32
CA PRO A 58 14.82 -20.19 1.71
C PRO A 58 15.78 -19.74 2.82
N ASP A 59 15.86 -20.53 3.88
CA ASP A 59 16.83 -20.32 4.96
C ASP A 59 17.88 -21.43 4.90
N HIS A 60 19.08 -21.05 4.51
CA HIS A 60 20.21 -21.99 4.35
C HIS A 60 21.14 -22.02 5.58
N ARG A 61 20.74 -21.33 6.68
CA ARG A 61 21.51 -21.32 7.92
C ARG A 61 21.39 -22.69 8.62
N ASP A 62 22.39 -23.03 9.40
CA ASP A 62 22.32 -24.19 10.29
C ASP A 62 21.22 -23.98 11.33
N PRO A 63 20.21 -24.87 11.40
CA PRO A 63 19.11 -24.74 12.35
C PRO A 63 19.54 -24.60 13.81
N ALA A 64 20.68 -25.23 14.20
CA ALA A 64 21.21 -25.17 15.56
C ALA A 64 21.79 -23.78 15.93
N LEU A 65 22.11 -22.95 14.92
CA LEU A 65 22.71 -21.63 15.10
C LEU A 65 21.73 -20.48 14.82
N ILE A 66 20.46 -20.78 14.55
CA ILE A 66 19.44 -19.76 14.28
C ILE A 66 18.96 -19.11 15.59
N THR A 67 19.39 -17.91 15.87
CA THR A 67 18.88 -17.07 16.96
C THR A 67 17.55 -16.39 16.59
N HIS A 68 17.42 -15.97 15.34
CA HIS A 68 16.22 -15.29 14.81
C HIS A 68 15.68 -16.07 13.63
N THR A 69 14.44 -16.54 13.74
CA THR A 69 13.74 -17.18 12.62
C THR A 69 13.42 -16.17 11.52
N MET A 70 13.13 -16.66 10.33
CA MET A 70 12.70 -15.76 9.24
C MET A 70 11.43 -14.98 9.61
N SER A 71 10.48 -15.62 10.30
CA SER A 71 9.28 -14.95 10.80
C SER A 71 9.59 -13.83 11.78
N ASP A 72 10.56 -14.03 12.71
CA ASP A 72 10.96 -12.99 13.67
C ASP A 72 11.57 -11.78 12.96
N ILE A 73 12.45 -12.05 11.99
CA ILE A 73 13.12 -11.00 11.19
C ILE A 73 12.07 -10.18 10.43
N LEU A 74 11.14 -10.85 9.73
CA LEU A 74 10.12 -10.15 8.97
C LEU A 74 9.11 -9.43 9.86
N ARG A 75 8.73 -9.99 11.03
CA ARG A 75 7.84 -9.31 11.98
C ARG A 75 8.44 -8.00 12.46
N ALA A 76 9.70 -8.03 12.94
CA ALA A 76 10.38 -6.84 13.42
C ALA A 76 10.41 -5.76 12.33
N ARG A 77 10.76 -6.14 11.09
CA ARG A 77 10.88 -5.20 9.97
C ARG A 77 9.53 -4.61 9.54
N VAL A 78 8.51 -5.43 9.34
CA VAL A 78 7.19 -4.99 8.88
C VAL A 78 6.50 -4.13 9.94
N PHE A 79 6.63 -4.50 11.22
CA PHE A 79 6.08 -3.70 12.32
C PHE A 79 6.80 -2.35 12.45
N ALA A 80 8.13 -2.31 12.28
CA ALA A 80 8.89 -1.07 12.28
C ALA A 80 8.39 -0.12 11.17
N ILE A 81 8.28 -0.60 9.93
CA ILE A 81 7.73 0.19 8.81
C ILE A 81 6.33 0.74 9.14
N ALA A 82 5.42 -0.08 9.66
CA ALA A 82 4.07 0.34 10.02
C ALA A 82 4.07 1.39 11.15
N CYS A 83 4.98 1.27 12.11
CA CYS A 83 5.17 2.25 13.19
C CYS A 83 5.89 3.53 12.75
N GLY A 84 6.34 3.63 11.50
CA GLY A 84 6.98 4.82 10.95
C GLY A 84 8.50 4.82 10.98
N TYR A 85 9.11 3.65 11.10
CA TYR A 85 10.54 3.40 11.02
C TYR A 85 10.87 2.67 9.71
N PRO A 86 11.02 3.42 8.61
CA PRO A 86 11.10 2.82 7.27
C PRO A 86 12.48 2.23 6.96
N ASP A 87 13.51 2.58 7.70
CA ASP A 87 14.87 2.14 7.45
C ASP A 87 15.27 0.93 8.31
N ALA A 88 16.21 0.13 7.82
CA ALA A 88 16.69 -1.02 8.58
C ALA A 88 17.53 -0.60 9.79
N ASP A 89 18.15 0.59 9.73
CA ASP A 89 19.02 1.15 10.78
C ASP A 89 18.23 1.40 12.08
N ASP A 90 16.94 1.77 11.95
CA ASP A 90 16.05 1.98 13.10
C ASP A 90 15.96 0.74 14.02
N LEU A 91 16.25 -0.45 13.46
CA LEU A 91 16.14 -1.70 14.22
C LEU A 91 17.27 -1.91 15.22
N ASP A 92 18.37 -1.18 15.13
CA ASP A 92 19.41 -1.26 16.16
C ASP A 92 18.94 -0.71 17.51
N ASP A 93 18.03 0.26 17.50
CA ASP A 93 17.35 0.76 18.71
C ASP A 93 16.08 -0.06 19.02
N LEU A 94 15.23 -0.29 18.04
CA LEU A 94 13.95 -1.00 18.22
C LEU A 94 14.12 -2.45 18.67
N ARG A 95 15.26 -3.10 18.38
CA ARG A 95 15.50 -4.48 18.81
C ARG A 95 15.43 -4.68 20.34
N LYS A 96 15.69 -3.62 21.11
CA LYS A 96 15.65 -3.60 22.57
C LYS A 96 14.33 -3.07 23.12
N ASP A 97 13.47 -2.49 22.29
CA ASP A 97 12.21 -1.93 22.71
C ASP A 97 11.28 -3.01 23.28
N PRO A 98 10.75 -2.86 24.50
CA PRO A 98 9.98 -3.92 25.17
C PRO A 98 8.62 -4.19 24.49
N ALA A 99 8.01 -3.19 23.84
CA ALA A 99 6.75 -3.40 23.11
C ALA A 99 6.97 -4.13 21.79
N PHE A 100 8.05 -3.80 21.06
CA PHE A 100 8.44 -4.53 19.85
C PHE A 100 8.83 -5.98 20.14
N LYS A 101 9.62 -6.22 21.20
CA LYS A 101 9.95 -7.59 21.65
C LYS A 101 8.69 -8.39 21.90
N LEU A 102 7.74 -7.83 22.65
CA LEU A 102 6.48 -8.48 22.98
C LEU A 102 5.61 -8.72 21.72
N ALA A 103 5.52 -7.74 20.82
CA ALA A 103 4.80 -7.88 19.55
C ALA A 103 5.38 -8.99 18.66
N CYS A 104 6.69 -9.19 18.71
CA CYS A 104 7.40 -10.26 18.00
C CYS A 104 7.40 -11.61 18.75
N GLY A 105 6.73 -11.70 19.92
CA GLY A 105 6.60 -12.94 20.68
C GLY A 105 7.76 -13.23 21.62
N ARG A 106 8.53 -12.22 22.01
CA ARG A 106 9.65 -12.32 22.98
C ARG A 106 9.30 -11.65 24.30
N LEU A 107 9.87 -12.15 25.38
CA LEU A 107 9.74 -11.51 26.70
C LEU A 107 10.42 -10.13 26.68
N PRO A 108 9.79 -9.11 27.24
CA PRO A 108 10.28 -7.73 27.11
C PRO A 108 11.58 -7.45 27.88
N GLU A 109 11.81 -8.11 29.02
CA GLU A 109 13.00 -7.90 29.85
C GLU A 109 13.99 -9.06 29.72
N THR A 110 13.55 -10.29 29.95
CA THR A 110 14.41 -11.48 29.99
C THR A 110 14.62 -12.15 28.63
N GLY A 111 13.76 -11.88 27.65
CA GLY A 111 13.92 -12.44 26.29
C GLY A 111 15.05 -11.79 25.51
N ASP A 112 15.57 -12.53 24.52
CA ASP A 112 16.60 -12.02 23.61
C ASP A 112 16.14 -10.78 22.84
N ASP A 113 17.10 -9.94 22.46
CA ASP A 113 16.86 -8.83 21.55
C ASP A 113 16.33 -9.31 20.20
N LEU A 114 15.66 -8.43 19.45
CA LEU A 114 15.30 -8.70 18.06
C LEU A 114 16.54 -8.64 17.15
N ALA A 115 16.38 -9.02 15.89
CA ALA A 115 17.47 -9.01 14.92
C ALA A 115 18.04 -7.60 14.70
N SER A 116 19.35 -7.49 14.61
CA SER A 116 20.09 -6.26 14.36
C SER A 116 19.99 -5.80 12.89
N GLN A 117 20.31 -4.54 12.64
CA GLN A 117 20.38 -3.94 11.32
C GLN A 117 21.19 -4.77 10.31
N PRO A 118 22.41 -5.25 10.62
CA PRO A 118 23.17 -6.07 9.66
C PRO A 118 22.45 -7.36 9.27
N THR A 119 21.69 -7.94 10.18
CA THR A 119 20.87 -9.12 9.90
C THR A 119 19.72 -8.76 8.97
N MET A 120 19.02 -7.65 9.21
CA MET A 120 17.97 -7.14 8.34
C MET A 120 18.46 -6.87 6.93
N SER A 121 19.55 -6.13 6.81
CA SER A 121 20.18 -5.79 5.52
C SER A 121 20.55 -7.03 4.71
N ARG A 122 21.13 -8.04 5.36
CA ARG A 122 21.44 -9.31 4.70
C ARG A 122 20.19 -9.97 4.14
N TRP A 123 19.08 -9.99 4.89
CA TRP A 123 17.84 -10.62 4.46
C TRP A 123 17.06 -9.82 3.43
N GLU A 124 17.11 -8.51 3.45
CA GLU A 124 16.56 -7.68 2.38
C GLU A 124 17.28 -7.91 1.04
N ASN A 125 18.57 -8.25 1.09
CA ASN A 125 19.41 -8.48 -0.10
C ASN A 125 19.52 -9.95 -0.54
N ALA A 126 19.05 -10.91 0.26
CA ALA A 126 19.22 -12.33 0.00
C ALA A 126 18.27 -12.92 -1.07
N PRO A 127 16.97 -12.50 -1.18
CA PRO A 127 16.02 -13.18 -2.04
C PRO A 127 16.37 -13.05 -3.53
N ASP A 128 16.33 -14.19 -4.21
CA ASP A 128 16.42 -14.24 -5.66
C ASP A 128 15.09 -13.85 -6.33
N GLN A 129 15.12 -13.65 -7.64
CA GLN A 129 13.93 -13.30 -8.41
C GLN A 129 12.79 -14.33 -8.28
N ARG A 130 13.11 -15.61 -8.18
CA ARG A 130 12.09 -16.67 -8.04
C ARG A 130 11.37 -16.59 -6.70
N THR A 131 12.10 -16.31 -5.65
CA THR A 131 11.56 -16.09 -4.30
C THR A 131 10.64 -14.88 -4.27
N LEU A 132 11.06 -13.74 -4.83
CA LEU A 132 10.25 -12.52 -4.91
C LEU A 132 8.94 -12.74 -5.71
N ILE A 133 9.01 -13.49 -6.83
CA ILE A 133 7.81 -13.87 -7.59
C ILE A 133 6.88 -14.77 -6.75
N ARG A 134 7.42 -15.71 -5.97
CA ARG A 134 6.61 -16.55 -5.07
C ARG A 134 5.95 -15.73 -3.97
N MET A 135 6.68 -14.77 -3.38
CA MET A 135 6.14 -13.86 -2.37
C MET A 135 5.00 -12.99 -2.95
N ALA A 136 5.20 -12.39 -4.12
CA ALA A 136 4.15 -11.62 -4.79
C ALA A 136 2.90 -12.48 -5.10
N ARG A 137 3.08 -13.73 -5.52
CA ARG A 137 1.96 -14.68 -5.71
C ARG A 137 1.26 -15.02 -4.41
N ALA A 138 1.99 -15.18 -3.31
CA ALA A 138 1.40 -15.44 -2.01
C ALA A 138 0.57 -14.26 -1.50
N MET A 139 0.98 -13.02 -1.78
CA MET A 139 0.15 -11.84 -1.51
C MET A 139 -1.20 -11.93 -2.24
N VAL A 140 -1.20 -12.27 -3.53
CA VAL A 140 -2.45 -12.48 -4.29
C VAL A 140 -3.30 -13.59 -3.67
N ASP A 141 -2.69 -14.70 -3.25
CA ASP A 141 -3.42 -15.82 -2.63
C ASP A 141 -4.04 -15.43 -1.29
N LEU A 142 -3.30 -14.69 -0.47
CA LEU A 142 -3.78 -14.19 0.82
C LEU A 142 -4.93 -13.19 0.62
N TRP A 143 -4.82 -12.31 -0.36
CA TRP A 143 -5.91 -11.40 -0.73
C TRP A 143 -7.16 -12.17 -1.17
N CYS A 144 -7.01 -13.19 -2.02
CA CYS A 144 -8.14 -14.04 -2.41
C CYS A 144 -8.78 -14.74 -1.18
N LYS A 145 -7.95 -15.25 -0.28
CA LYS A 145 -8.40 -15.95 0.94
C LYS A 145 -9.02 -15.01 1.99
N SER A 146 -8.72 -13.72 1.96
CA SER A 146 -9.31 -12.74 2.87
C SER A 146 -10.78 -12.46 2.60
N HIS A 147 -11.28 -12.87 1.44
CA HIS A 147 -12.70 -12.78 1.10
C HIS A 147 -13.44 -14.02 1.64
N PRO A 148 -14.53 -13.84 2.40
CA PRO A 148 -15.29 -14.97 2.97
C PRO A 148 -15.90 -15.87 1.89
N HIS A 149 -16.21 -15.30 0.72
CA HIS A 149 -16.78 -16.00 -0.43
C HIS A 149 -16.15 -15.51 -1.72
N GLN A 150 -16.22 -16.34 -2.78
CA GLN A 150 -15.85 -15.92 -4.12
C GLN A 150 -16.70 -14.71 -4.55
N PRO A 151 -16.09 -13.53 -4.83
CA PRO A 151 -16.85 -12.37 -5.29
C PRO A 151 -17.43 -12.61 -6.69
N ARG A 152 -18.62 -12.07 -6.95
CA ARG A 152 -19.23 -12.11 -8.31
C ARG A 152 -18.43 -11.28 -9.30
N ALA A 153 -17.94 -10.13 -8.86
CA ALA A 153 -17.14 -9.22 -9.65
C ALA A 153 -16.06 -8.56 -8.76
N ILE A 154 -14.95 -8.19 -9.37
CA ILE A 154 -13.89 -7.37 -8.76
C ILE A 154 -13.46 -6.29 -9.74
N THR A 155 -13.05 -5.15 -9.20
CA THR A 155 -12.43 -4.07 -9.96
C THR A 155 -11.00 -3.85 -9.47
N LEU A 156 -10.05 -3.93 -10.38
CA LEU A 156 -8.63 -3.72 -10.09
C LEU A 156 -8.17 -2.41 -10.73
N ASP A 157 -7.66 -1.52 -9.91
CA ASP A 157 -7.01 -0.29 -10.36
C ASP A 157 -5.53 -0.54 -10.56
N ILE A 158 -5.04 -0.33 -11.78
CA ILE A 158 -3.62 -0.40 -12.12
C ILE A 158 -3.10 1.01 -12.37
N ASP A 159 -2.00 1.33 -11.69
CA ASP A 159 -1.35 2.63 -11.84
C ASP A 159 0.15 2.51 -11.56
N ASP A 160 0.93 3.47 -12.02
CA ASP A 160 2.35 3.58 -11.70
C ASP A 160 2.66 4.90 -10.97
N THR A 161 3.78 4.92 -10.26
CA THR A 161 4.24 6.11 -9.56
C THR A 161 5.76 6.20 -9.62
N ALA A 162 6.30 7.42 -9.70
CA ALA A 162 7.74 7.59 -9.70
C ALA A 162 8.31 7.45 -8.28
N ASP A 163 9.27 6.54 -8.11
CA ASP A 163 10.09 6.44 -6.91
C ASP A 163 11.46 7.02 -7.22
N THR A 164 11.69 8.25 -6.77
CA THR A 164 12.92 9.00 -7.03
C THR A 164 14.11 8.31 -6.38
N VAL A 165 15.22 8.27 -7.12
CA VAL A 165 16.45 7.61 -6.72
C VAL A 165 17.51 8.64 -6.41
N HIS A 166 18.07 8.57 -5.20
CA HIS A 166 19.12 9.46 -4.72
C HIS A 166 20.50 8.78 -4.72
N GLY A 167 20.92 8.23 -5.86
CA GLY A 167 22.21 7.53 -5.97
C GLY A 167 22.30 6.66 -7.22
N HIS A 168 23.26 5.74 -7.24
CA HIS A 168 23.54 4.88 -8.40
C HIS A 168 22.93 3.49 -8.23
N GLN A 169 21.60 3.40 -8.22
CA GLN A 169 20.90 2.11 -8.19
C GLN A 169 20.83 1.50 -9.58
N GLN A 170 21.01 0.18 -9.64
CA GLN A 170 20.90 -0.54 -10.91
C GLN A 170 19.44 -0.47 -11.42
N LEU A 171 19.29 -0.28 -12.72
CA LEU A 171 18.01 -0.17 -13.42
C LEU A 171 17.17 1.09 -13.08
N SER A 172 17.68 2.04 -12.30
CA SER A 172 17.11 3.38 -12.28
C SER A 172 17.38 4.06 -13.63
N LEU A 173 16.38 4.74 -14.16
CA LEU A 173 16.49 5.45 -15.44
C LEU A 173 16.04 6.88 -15.26
N PHE A 174 16.65 7.78 -16.04
CA PHE A 174 16.14 9.14 -16.16
C PHE A 174 14.78 9.12 -16.84
N ASN A 175 13.80 9.77 -16.23
CA ASN A 175 12.45 9.91 -16.76
C ASN A 175 12.18 11.37 -17.04
N ALA A 176 12.07 11.74 -18.33
CA ALA A 176 11.87 13.12 -18.75
C ALA A 176 10.54 13.75 -18.30
N HIS A 177 9.54 12.95 -17.95
CA HIS A 177 8.27 13.46 -17.43
C HIS A 177 8.41 13.98 -15.99
N TYR A 178 9.22 13.28 -15.20
CA TYR A 178 9.48 13.64 -13.79
C TYR A 178 10.77 14.45 -13.63
N ASP A 179 11.58 14.57 -14.67
CA ASP A 179 12.91 15.21 -14.68
C ASP A 179 13.88 14.63 -13.63
N GLU A 180 13.77 13.33 -13.36
CA GLU A 180 14.54 12.66 -12.31
C GLU A 180 14.93 11.23 -12.71
N HIS A 181 16.03 10.72 -12.10
CA HIS A 181 16.31 9.30 -12.08
C HIS A 181 15.35 8.60 -11.11
N CYS A 182 14.60 7.63 -11.60
CA CYS A 182 13.60 6.94 -10.79
C CYS A 182 13.42 5.47 -11.18
N PHE A 183 12.75 4.73 -10.32
CA PHE A 183 11.95 3.57 -10.70
C PHE A 183 10.51 4.01 -10.96
N LEU A 184 9.76 3.19 -11.69
CA LEU A 184 8.34 3.41 -11.96
C LEU A 184 7.55 2.15 -11.61
N PRO A 185 7.41 1.81 -10.31
CA PRO A 185 6.70 0.62 -9.90
C PRO A 185 5.23 0.65 -10.31
N ILE A 186 4.73 -0.50 -10.78
CA ILE A 186 3.30 -0.73 -11.03
C ILE A 186 2.66 -1.20 -9.74
N HIS A 187 1.58 -0.54 -9.35
CA HIS A 187 0.71 -0.93 -8.25
C HIS A 187 -0.64 -1.40 -8.79
N VAL A 188 -1.18 -2.46 -8.21
CA VAL A 188 -2.54 -2.90 -8.49
C VAL A 188 -3.32 -2.96 -7.19
N TYR A 189 -4.40 -2.21 -7.11
CA TYR A 189 -5.29 -2.17 -5.95
C TYR A 189 -6.64 -2.80 -6.27
N ASP A 190 -7.18 -3.49 -5.29
CA ASP A 190 -8.61 -3.83 -5.27
C ASP A 190 -9.40 -2.57 -4.90
N ALA A 191 -10.27 -2.13 -5.80
CA ALA A 191 -11.02 -0.89 -5.66
C ALA A 191 -12.01 -0.92 -4.48
N ASP A 192 -12.54 -2.09 -4.14
CA ASP A 192 -13.57 -2.24 -3.11
C ASP A 192 -12.94 -2.33 -1.70
N THR A 193 -11.86 -3.07 -1.55
CA THR A 193 -11.23 -3.32 -0.24
C THR A 193 -10.03 -2.43 0.04
N GLY A 194 -9.46 -1.79 -0.98
CA GLY A 194 -8.26 -0.95 -0.88
C GLY A 194 -6.97 -1.74 -0.68
N HIS A 195 -6.98 -3.07 -0.81
CA HIS A 195 -5.75 -3.86 -0.73
C HIS A 195 -4.84 -3.61 -1.94
N CYS A 196 -3.56 -3.36 -1.67
CA CYS A 196 -2.53 -3.47 -2.70
C CYS A 196 -2.33 -4.96 -3.01
N VAL A 197 -2.92 -5.43 -4.10
CA VAL A 197 -2.90 -6.85 -4.50
C VAL A 197 -1.51 -7.26 -4.97
N VAL A 198 -0.83 -6.35 -5.68
CA VAL A 198 0.55 -6.54 -6.11
C VAL A 198 1.23 -5.18 -6.34
N ALA A 199 2.51 -5.09 -5.98
CA ALA A 199 3.39 -3.98 -6.31
C ALA A 199 4.67 -4.54 -6.95
N ILE A 200 5.03 -4.03 -8.13
CA ILE A 200 6.14 -4.54 -8.94
C ILE A 200 7.10 -3.40 -9.26
N LEU A 201 8.31 -3.47 -8.73
CA LEU A 201 9.38 -2.55 -9.07
C LEU A 201 9.80 -2.75 -10.54
N ARG A 202 10.02 -1.65 -11.24
CA ARG A 202 10.44 -1.67 -12.64
C ARG A 202 11.23 -0.39 -12.98
N PRO A 203 12.02 -0.44 -14.06
CA PRO A 203 12.78 0.73 -14.52
C PRO A 203 11.90 1.97 -14.73
N GLY A 204 12.48 3.15 -14.58
CA GLY A 204 11.82 4.46 -14.66
C GLY A 204 11.33 4.87 -16.06
N LYS A 205 10.79 3.96 -16.85
CA LYS A 205 10.18 4.24 -18.16
C LYS A 205 8.74 3.78 -18.23
N THR A 206 7.91 4.49 -18.97
CA THR A 206 6.52 4.09 -19.22
C THR A 206 6.44 2.65 -19.73
N PRO A 207 5.56 1.80 -19.19
CA PRO A 207 5.44 0.42 -19.62
C PRO A 207 4.96 0.31 -21.06
N ASP A 208 5.54 -0.61 -21.82
CA ASP A 208 5.02 -0.95 -23.14
C ASP A 208 3.85 -1.95 -23.07
N GLY A 209 3.12 -2.10 -24.17
CA GLY A 209 1.92 -2.95 -24.18
C GLY A 209 2.21 -4.44 -23.95
N LYS A 210 3.39 -4.94 -24.32
CA LYS A 210 3.79 -6.34 -24.08
C LYS A 210 4.08 -6.57 -22.60
N GLU A 211 4.70 -5.58 -21.94
CA GLU A 211 4.99 -5.58 -20.51
C GLU A 211 3.69 -5.55 -19.70
N VAL A 212 2.79 -4.59 -19.99
CA VAL A 212 1.48 -4.50 -19.33
C VAL A 212 0.71 -5.80 -19.48
N ARG A 213 0.61 -6.35 -20.70
CA ARG A 213 -0.02 -7.64 -20.96
C ARG A 213 0.58 -8.76 -20.13
N ALA A 214 1.91 -8.80 -19.98
CA ALA A 214 2.58 -9.84 -19.22
C ALA A 214 2.24 -9.77 -17.73
N HIS A 215 2.17 -8.56 -17.15
CA HIS A 215 1.77 -8.35 -15.75
C HIS A 215 0.30 -8.74 -15.53
N LEU A 216 -0.61 -8.24 -16.34
CA LEU A 216 -2.04 -8.59 -16.27
C LEU A 216 -2.26 -10.10 -16.40
N ARG A 217 -1.59 -10.75 -17.35
CA ARG A 217 -1.69 -12.20 -17.54
C ARG A 217 -1.26 -12.99 -16.29
N ARG A 218 -0.15 -12.59 -15.65
CA ARG A 218 0.34 -13.28 -14.44
C ARG A 218 -0.64 -13.11 -13.29
N LEU A 219 -1.11 -11.89 -13.07
CA LEU A 219 -2.06 -11.55 -12.02
C LEU A 219 -3.39 -12.29 -12.21
N VAL A 220 -4.04 -12.10 -13.36
CA VAL A 220 -5.35 -12.71 -13.65
C VAL A 220 -5.28 -14.23 -13.59
N ARG A 221 -4.23 -14.87 -14.14
CA ARG A 221 -4.05 -16.31 -14.02
C ARG A 221 -3.97 -16.78 -12.58
N ARG A 222 -3.37 -15.96 -11.66
CA ARG A 222 -3.33 -16.32 -10.25
C ARG A 222 -4.70 -16.18 -9.60
N ILE A 223 -5.42 -15.11 -9.87
CA ILE A 223 -6.78 -14.88 -9.37
C ILE A 223 -7.73 -15.99 -9.86
N ARG A 224 -7.66 -16.39 -11.12
CA ARG A 224 -8.50 -17.44 -11.72
C ARG A 224 -8.34 -18.83 -11.08
N ARG A 225 -7.24 -19.08 -10.37
CA ARG A 225 -7.07 -20.31 -9.59
C ARG A 225 -7.98 -20.36 -8.36
N HIS A 226 -8.29 -19.22 -7.78
CA HIS A 226 -9.18 -19.06 -6.64
C HIS A 226 -10.61 -18.78 -7.09
N TRP A 227 -10.75 -17.93 -8.10
CA TRP A 227 -12.04 -17.39 -8.57
C TRP A 227 -12.22 -17.57 -10.08
N PRO A 228 -12.53 -18.79 -10.54
CA PRO A 228 -12.63 -19.08 -11.98
C PRO A 228 -13.73 -18.32 -12.69
N LYS A 229 -14.84 -17.99 -12.02
CA LYS A 229 -16.04 -17.38 -12.61
C LYS A 229 -16.22 -15.89 -12.32
N THR A 230 -15.38 -15.28 -11.49
CA THR A 230 -15.49 -13.87 -11.11
C THR A 230 -15.31 -12.96 -12.32
N VAL A 231 -16.18 -11.98 -12.50
CA VAL A 231 -16.01 -10.92 -13.49
C VAL A 231 -14.88 -10.02 -13.02
N ILE A 232 -13.87 -9.83 -13.87
CA ILE A 232 -12.72 -9.00 -13.55
C ILE A 232 -12.77 -7.76 -14.45
N THR A 233 -12.77 -6.57 -13.83
CA THR A 233 -12.65 -5.28 -14.51
C THR A 233 -11.31 -4.66 -14.14
N ILE A 234 -10.57 -4.18 -15.13
CA ILE A 234 -9.29 -3.48 -14.93
C ILE A 234 -9.49 -2.02 -15.32
N ARG A 235 -9.13 -1.11 -14.41
CA ARG A 235 -9.12 0.34 -14.68
C ARG A 235 -7.68 0.84 -14.65
N GLY A 236 -7.34 1.71 -15.57
CA GLY A 236 -6.02 2.34 -15.63
C GLY A 236 -6.07 3.64 -16.41
N ASP A 237 -5.01 4.41 -16.32
CA ASP A 237 -4.85 5.61 -17.11
C ASP A 237 -4.45 5.33 -18.57
N GLY A 238 -4.00 6.36 -19.30
CA GLY A 238 -3.59 6.24 -20.70
C GLY A 238 -2.32 5.40 -20.92
N HIS A 239 -1.51 5.15 -19.89
CA HIS A 239 -0.35 4.27 -19.97
C HIS A 239 -0.74 2.81 -20.23
N TYR A 240 -1.92 2.40 -19.75
CA TYR A 240 -2.41 1.01 -19.81
C TYR A 240 -3.31 0.73 -21.01
N GLY A 241 -3.82 1.77 -21.68
CA GLY A 241 -4.65 1.67 -22.89
C GLY A 241 -3.87 1.18 -24.14
N ARG A 242 -3.07 0.13 -23.99
CA ARG A 242 -2.20 -0.43 -25.03
C ARG A 242 -2.88 -1.55 -25.79
N ARG A 243 -2.63 -1.60 -27.10
CA ARG A 243 -3.19 -2.62 -28.00
C ARG A 243 -3.06 -4.04 -27.43
N GLU A 244 -1.85 -4.44 -27.06
CA GLU A 244 -1.54 -5.80 -26.62
C GLU A 244 -2.25 -6.15 -25.29
N ALA A 245 -2.45 -5.17 -24.41
CA ALA A 245 -3.19 -5.34 -23.17
C ALA A 245 -4.68 -5.50 -23.43
N MET A 246 -5.26 -4.62 -24.27
CA MET A 246 -6.69 -4.65 -24.62
C MET A 246 -7.07 -5.94 -25.34
N GLU A 247 -6.31 -6.34 -26.39
CA GLU A 247 -6.54 -7.60 -27.12
C GLU A 247 -6.47 -8.81 -26.19
N TRP A 248 -5.53 -8.79 -25.23
CA TRP A 248 -5.43 -9.88 -24.28
C TRP A 248 -6.63 -9.92 -23.34
N CYS A 249 -7.09 -8.78 -22.86
CA CYS A 249 -8.30 -8.67 -22.03
C CYS A 249 -9.52 -9.22 -22.76
N GLU A 250 -9.73 -8.80 -24.00
CA GLU A 250 -10.84 -9.24 -24.86
C GLU A 250 -10.83 -10.76 -25.05
N LYS A 251 -9.68 -11.33 -25.39
CA LYS A 251 -9.50 -12.79 -25.59
C LYS A 251 -9.69 -13.62 -24.32
N ASN A 252 -9.59 -13.01 -23.13
CA ASN A 252 -9.67 -13.72 -21.84
C ASN A 252 -10.90 -13.31 -21.02
N SER A 253 -11.89 -12.66 -21.64
CA SER A 253 -13.13 -12.21 -20.99
C SER A 253 -12.87 -11.33 -19.75
N ILE A 254 -11.90 -10.43 -19.88
CA ILE A 254 -11.59 -9.41 -18.88
C ILE A 254 -12.15 -8.08 -19.36
N GLN A 255 -12.93 -7.43 -18.49
CA GLN A 255 -13.42 -6.09 -18.76
C GLN A 255 -12.31 -5.07 -18.47
N TYR A 256 -12.32 -3.98 -19.21
CA TYR A 256 -11.38 -2.89 -18.96
C TYR A 256 -12.00 -1.52 -19.24
N VAL A 257 -11.47 -0.51 -18.56
CA VAL A 257 -11.67 0.91 -18.86
C VAL A 257 -10.33 1.62 -18.71
N PHE A 258 -9.78 2.08 -19.82
CA PHE A 258 -8.49 2.78 -19.83
C PHE A 258 -8.64 4.20 -20.35
N GLY A 259 -7.88 5.13 -19.77
CA GLY A 259 -7.71 6.46 -20.33
C GLY A 259 -7.19 6.38 -21.79
N LEU A 260 -7.63 7.31 -22.61
CA LEU A 260 -7.18 7.43 -23.99
C LEU A 260 -6.75 8.87 -24.28
N SER A 261 -5.55 9.02 -24.78
CA SER A 261 -5.01 10.34 -25.12
C SER A 261 -5.82 11.00 -26.22
N LYS A 262 -6.09 12.28 -26.04
CA LYS A 262 -6.72 13.13 -27.04
C LYS A 262 -5.92 13.12 -28.35
N ASN A 263 -6.64 13.07 -29.48
CA ASN A 263 -6.04 13.19 -30.80
C ASN A 263 -7.05 13.77 -31.82
N PRO A 264 -6.59 14.37 -32.94
CA PRO A 264 -7.47 15.01 -33.92
C PRO A 264 -8.57 14.12 -34.49
N THR A 265 -8.28 12.81 -34.66
CA THR A 265 -9.27 11.86 -35.20
C THR A 265 -10.42 11.66 -34.21
N LEU A 266 -10.13 11.50 -32.91
CA LEU A 266 -11.16 11.40 -31.89
C LEU A 266 -11.96 12.69 -31.78
N ASP A 267 -11.30 13.85 -31.80
CA ASP A 267 -11.97 15.15 -31.73
C ASP A 267 -12.92 15.33 -32.92
N ALA A 268 -12.53 14.92 -34.13
CA ALA A 268 -13.39 14.98 -35.31
C ALA A 268 -14.63 14.08 -35.20
N LEU A 269 -14.48 12.85 -34.67
CA LEU A 269 -15.58 11.90 -34.50
C LEU A 269 -16.68 12.40 -33.55
N VAL A 270 -16.33 13.24 -32.59
CA VAL A 270 -17.26 13.73 -31.56
C VAL A 270 -17.54 15.24 -31.66
N TYR A 271 -17.09 15.88 -32.77
CA TYR A 271 -17.12 17.32 -32.94
C TYR A 271 -18.50 17.93 -32.76
N THR A 272 -19.53 17.33 -33.39
CA THR A 272 -20.92 17.82 -33.29
C THR A 272 -21.37 17.93 -31.84
N LYS A 273 -21.15 16.89 -31.05
CA LYS A 273 -21.53 16.89 -29.64
C LYS A 273 -20.72 17.86 -28.80
N ALA A 274 -19.42 17.98 -29.09
CA ALA A 274 -18.55 18.94 -28.46
C ALA A 274 -18.98 20.39 -28.72
N ASP A 275 -19.42 20.69 -29.93
CA ASP A 275 -19.92 22.00 -30.32
C ASP A 275 -21.28 22.33 -29.69
N GLU A 276 -22.19 21.36 -29.58
CA GLU A 276 -23.43 21.49 -28.83
C GLU A 276 -23.16 21.90 -27.38
N VAL A 277 -22.21 21.25 -26.71
CA VAL A 277 -21.84 21.54 -25.31
C VAL A 277 -21.30 22.97 -25.16
N ARG A 278 -20.41 23.39 -26.05
CA ARG A 278 -19.89 24.77 -26.09
C ARG A 278 -21.01 25.79 -26.30
N THR A 279 -21.84 25.54 -27.29
CA THR A 279 -22.98 26.42 -27.65
C THR A 279 -23.98 26.53 -26.49
N ARG A 280 -24.35 25.41 -25.88
CA ARG A 280 -25.26 25.38 -24.74
C ARG A 280 -24.72 26.18 -23.55
N ARG A 281 -23.42 26.09 -23.27
CA ARG A 281 -22.76 26.89 -22.23
C ARG A 281 -22.82 28.38 -22.52
N VAL A 282 -22.48 28.80 -23.74
CA VAL A 282 -22.43 30.23 -24.13
C VAL A 282 -23.82 30.83 -24.14
N LYS A 283 -24.78 30.19 -24.82
CA LYS A 283 -26.18 30.66 -24.92
C LYS A 283 -26.86 30.69 -23.54
N GLY A 284 -26.63 29.70 -22.70
CA GLY A 284 -27.23 29.60 -21.36
C GLY A 284 -26.49 30.41 -20.28
N LYS A 285 -25.34 31.02 -20.61
CA LYS A 285 -24.45 31.70 -19.63
C LYS A 285 -24.15 30.86 -18.39
N LEU A 286 -23.98 29.55 -18.59
CA LEU A 286 -23.82 28.57 -17.51
C LEU A 286 -22.36 28.51 -17.04
N ASP A 287 -22.13 28.33 -15.74
CA ASP A 287 -20.78 28.18 -15.19
C ASP A 287 -20.14 26.84 -15.57
N LEU A 288 -20.96 25.82 -15.70
CA LEU A 288 -20.50 24.48 -16.10
C LEU A 288 -21.58 23.80 -16.95
N VAL A 289 -21.16 23.28 -18.10
CA VAL A 289 -21.96 22.30 -18.86
C VAL A 289 -21.10 21.07 -19.05
N ARG A 290 -21.63 19.92 -18.58
CA ARG A 290 -21.01 18.61 -18.76
C ARG A 290 -21.95 17.73 -19.61
N ASP A 291 -21.39 16.96 -20.51
CA ASP A 291 -22.12 16.01 -21.32
C ASP A 291 -21.23 14.85 -21.77
N TYR A 292 -21.83 13.78 -22.28
CA TYR A 292 -21.15 12.56 -22.66
C TYR A 292 -21.61 12.10 -24.03
N THR A 293 -20.71 11.45 -24.73
CA THR A 293 -21.05 10.74 -25.98
C THR A 293 -20.19 9.50 -26.11
N GLU A 294 -20.55 8.65 -27.02
CA GLU A 294 -19.76 7.47 -27.36
C GLU A 294 -19.57 7.35 -28.86
N THR A 295 -18.46 6.75 -29.25
CA THR A 295 -18.13 6.50 -30.64
C THR A 295 -17.34 5.20 -30.78
N ALA A 296 -17.31 4.66 -31.97
CA ALA A 296 -16.40 3.58 -32.35
C ALA A 296 -15.12 4.21 -32.92
N TYR A 297 -13.97 3.85 -32.33
CA TYR A 297 -12.68 4.36 -32.78
C TYR A 297 -11.67 3.22 -32.95
N ALA A 298 -10.84 3.32 -33.97
CA ALA A 298 -9.68 2.47 -34.19
C ALA A 298 -8.43 3.31 -34.45
N ALA A 299 -7.41 3.17 -33.60
CA ALA A 299 -6.09 3.69 -33.92
C ALA A 299 -5.47 2.87 -35.07
N LYS A 300 -4.53 3.45 -35.82
CA LYS A 300 -3.84 2.76 -36.96
C LYS A 300 -3.23 1.40 -36.57
N SER A 301 -2.81 1.26 -35.31
CA SER A 301 -2.22 0.03 -34.77
C SER A 301 -3.24 -0.99 -34.25
N TRP A 302 -4.52 -0.66 -34.19
CA TRP A 302 -5.56 -1.54 -33.63
C TRP A 302 -6.16 -2.43 -34.74
N PRO A 303 -6.42 -3.72 -34.47
CA PRO A 303 -6.96 -4.64 -35.45
C PRO A 303 -8.47 -4.41 -35.73
N HIS A 304 -9.17 -3.75 -34.83
CA HIS A 304 -10.59 -3.44 -34.93
C HIS A 304 -10.95 -2.19 -34.11
N SER A 305 -12.13 -1.63 -34.38
CA SER A 305 -12.65 -0.51 -33.61
C SER A 305 -13.12 -0.94 -32.22
N ARG A 306 -13.00 -0.03 -31.25
CA ARG A 306 -13.43 -0.20 -29.88
C ARG A 306 -14.37 0.92 -29.46
N ARG A 307 -15.22 0.65 -28.47
CA ARG A 307 -16.06 1.66 -27.86
C ARG A 307 -15.20 2.67 -27.13
N VAL A 308 -15.34 3.93 -27.47
CA VAL A 308 -14.74 5.07 -26.79
C VAL A 308 -15.85 5.95 -26.24
N VAL A 309 -15.76 6.30 -24.97
CA VAL A 309 -16.63 7.26 -24.32
C VAL A 309 -15.87 8.57 -24.16
N ALA A 310 -16.50 9.67 -24.56
CA ALA A 310 -16.02 11.02 -24.39
C ALA A 310 -16.82 11.75 -23.34
N ARG A 311 -16.13 12.41 -22.41
CA ARG A 311 -16.69 13.40 -21.50
C ARG A 311 -16.30 14.79 -21.95
N PHE A 312 -17.25 15.71 -22.03
CA PHE A 312 -17.05 17.12 -22.31
C PHE A 312 -17.37 17.97 -21.10
N GLU A 313 -16.54 18.96 -20.85
CA GLU A 313 -16.79 20.03 -19.88
C GLU A 313 -16.52 21.38 -20.52
N ALA A 314 -17.52 22.25 -20.50
CA ALA A 314 -17.39 23.64 -20.91
C ALA A 314 -17.58 24.54 -19.70
N THR A 315 -16.59 25.37 -19.41
CA THR A 315 -16.56 26.35 -18.30
C THR A 315 -16.17 27.73 -18.83
N PRO A 316 -16.29 28.82 -18.02
CA PRO A 316 -15.74 30.11 -18.39
C PRO A 316 -14.23 30.10 -18.69
N LYS A 317 -13.50 29.14 -18.08
CA LYS A 317 -12.05 28.95 -18.25
C LYS A 317 -11.65 28.18 -19.52
N GLY A 318 -12.61 27.53 -20.20
CA GLY A 318 -12.34 26.78 -21.43
C GLY A 318 -13.17 25.52 -21.57
N PHE A 319 -12.78 24.74 -22.57
CA PHE A 319 -13.39 23.46 -22.92
C PHE A 319 -12.40 22.31 -22.75
N ASP A 320 -12.83 21.27 -22.04
CA ASP A 320 -12.06 20.03 -21.84
C ASP A 320 -12.82 18.84 -22.43
N ALA A 321 -12.10 17.99 -23.16
CA ALA A 321 -12.60 16.72 -23.68
C ALA A 321 -11.66 15.60 -23.24
N ARG A 322 -12.20 14.59 -22.57
CA ARG A 322 -11.45 13.41 -22.12
C ARG A 322 -12.08 12.14 -22.63
N TYR A 323 -11.24 11.18 -22.94
CA TYR A 323 -11.63 9.94 -23.59
C TYR A 323 -11.23 8.74 -22.77
N VAL A 324 -12.08 7.71 -22.77
CA VAL A 324 -11.77 6.38 -22.25
C VAL A 324 -12.16 5.32 -23.27
N VAL A 325 -11.35 4.27 -23.36
CA VAL A 325 -11.60 3.11 -24.20
C VAL A 325 -12.01 1.92 -23.36
N THR A 326 -12.98 1.14 -23.83
CA THR A 326 -13.54 0.02 -23.08
C THR A 326 -14.11 -1.08 -23.97
N ASN A 327 -14.20 -2.31 -23.44
CA ASN A 327 -14.95 -3.41 -24.03
C ASN A 327 -16.29 -3.65 -23.31
N ILE A 328 -16.67 -2.82 -22.33
CA ILE A 328 -17.94 -2.94 -21.62
C ILE A 328 -19.03 -2.29 -22.47
N THR A 329 -20.08 -3.05 -22.81
CA THR A 329 -21.15 -2.59 -23.71
C THR A 329 -22.49 -2.34 -23.01
N ARG A 330 -22.72 -2.92 -21.82
CA ARG A 330 -24.02 -2.92 -21.13
C ARG A 330 -24.17 -1.79 -20.11
N CYS A 331 -23.73 -0.57 -20.45
CA CYS A 331 -23.91 0.60 -19.59
C CYS A 331 -23.89 1.88 -20.41
N GLY A 332 -24.54 2.93 -19.92
CA GLY A 332 -24.51 4.26 -20.56
C GLY A 332 -23.14 4.96 -20.42
N ALA A 333 -22.86 5.88 -21.32
CA ALA A 333 -21.60 6.62 -21.39
C ALA A 333 -21.30 7.38 -20.08
N GLN A 334 -22.27 8.09 -19.54
CA GLN A 334 -22.14 8.84 -18.30
C GLN A 334 -21.78 7.93 -17.12
N TRP A 335 -22.51 6.85 -16.92
CA TRP A 335 -22.24 5.91 -15.82
C TRP A 335 -20.85 5.28 -15.96
N LEU A 336 -20.47 4.87 -17.16
CA LEU A 336 -19.14 4.30 -17.41
C LEU A 336 -18.04 5.28 -17.06
N TYR A 337 -18.21 6.54 -17.43
CA TYR A 337 -17.19 7.56 -17.16
C TYR A 337 -17.19 7.97 -15.68
N ASP A 338 -18.32 8.43 -15.13
CA ASP A 338 -18.40 9.03 -13.80
C ASP A 338 -18.34 7.98 -12.68
N SER A 339 -19.14 6.90 -12.82
CA SER A 339 -19.30 5.90 -11.76
C SER A 339 -18.28 4.76 -11.85
N LEU A 340 -17.76 4.45 -13.04
CA LEU A 340 -16.76 3.39 -13.14
C LEU A 340 -15.35 3.97 -13.32
N TYR A 341 -15.09 4.81 -14.31
CA TYR A 341 -13.73 5.28 -14.58
C TYR A 341 -13.23 6.29 -13.54
N CYS A 342 -14.03 7.31 -13.19
CA CYS A 342 -13.59 8.35 -12.24
C CYS A 342 -13.31 7.82 -10.84
N MET A 343 -13.92 6.69 -10.44
CA MET A 343 -13.59 6.02 -9.18
C MET A 343 -12.15 5.53 -9.10
N ARG A 344 -11.43 5.45 -10.24
CA ARG A 344 -9.97 5.20 -10.27
C ARG A 344 -9.19 6.24 -9.47
N GLY A 345 -9.67 7.49 -9.38
CA GLY A 345 -9.03 8.52 -8.56
C GLY A 345 -8.84 8.13 -7.09
N ALA A 346 -9.59 7.15 -6.59
CA ALA A 346 -9.35 6.58 -5.27
C ALA A 346 -7.99 5.87 -5.17
N ALA A 347 -7.50 5.24 -6.26
CA ALA A 347 -6.21 4.56 -6.28
C ALA A 347 -5.04 5.51 -6.03
N GLU A 348 -5.12 6.76 -6.49
CA GLU A 348 -4.10 7.79 -6.23
C GLU A 348 -3.93 8.03 -4.72
N ASN A 349 -5.03 8.02 -3.96
CA ASN A 349 -4.98 8.12 -2.50
C ASN A 349 -4.40 6.86 -1.85
N LEU A 350 -4.65 5.67 -2.41
CA LEU A 350 -4.09 4.42 -1.91
C LEU A 350 -2.57 4.38 -2.16
N ILE A 351 -2.12 4.80 -3.35
CA ILE A 351 -0.70 4.96 -3.68
C ILE A 351 -0.04 5.96 -2.74
N LYS A 352 -0.67 7.13 -2.51
CA LYS A 352 -0.18 8.14 -1.58
C LYS A 352 0.00 7.58 -0.15
N ARG A 353 -0.94 6.77 0.34
CA ARG A 353 -0.81 6.10 1.65
C ARG A 353 0.37 5.14 1.68
N HIS A 354 0.54 4.37 0.62
CA HIS A 354 1.63 3.40 0.50
C HIS A 354 2.98 4.12 0.40
N LYS A 355 3.08 5.10 -0.50
CA LYS A 355 4.29 5.86 -0.79
C LYS A 355 4.65 6.83 0.34
N SER A 356 3.78 7.81 0.62
CA SER A 356 4.14 8.93 1.51
C SER A 356 3.98 8.59 3.00
N GLN A 357 3.03 7.70 3.37
CA GLN A 357 2.76 7.42 4.78
C GLN A 357 3.50 6.19 5.30
N LEU A 358 3.93 5.29 4.42
CA LEU A 358 4.75 4.13 4.76
C LEU A 358 6.14 4.19 4.12
N ALA A 359 6.45 5.23 3.36
CA ALA A 359 7.74 5.45 2.71
C ALA A 359 8.17 4.28 1.78
N SER A 360 7.22 3.72 1.01
CA SER A 360 7.52 2.61 0.10
C SER A 360 8.38 3.02 -1.10
N ASP A 361 8.51 4.32 -1.36
CA ASP A 361 9.35 4.91 -2.39
C ASP A 361 10.85 5.00 -2.00
N ARG A 362 11.21 4.59 -0.78
CA ARG A 362 12.61 4.52 -0.35
C ARG A 362 13.33 3.33 -0.98
N THR A 363 13.75 3.51 -2.22
CA THR A 363 14.54 2.53 -2.99
C THR A 363 16.03 2.78 -2.78
N SER A 364 16.54 2.56 -1.56
CA SER A 364 17.95 2.89 -1.19
C SER A 364 18.95 1.77 -1.44
N CYS A 365 18.50 0.57 -1.84
CA CYS A 365 19.39 -0.53 -2.13
C CYS A 365 19.95 -0.43 -3.56
N ARG A 366 21.23 -0.82 -3.74
CA ARG A 366 21.87 -0.86 -5.06
C ARG A 366 21.20 -1.89 -5.98
N SER A 367 20.81 -3.04 -5.43
CA SER A 367 20.17 -4.15 -6.16
C SER A 367 18.68 -3.89 -6.37
N PRO A 368 18.14 -4.03 -7.59
CA PRO A 368 16.71 -3.95 -7.83
C PRO A 368 15.92 -5.06 -7.13
N LEU A 369 16.53 -6.24 -6.92
CA LEU A 369 15.89 -7.34 -6.19
C LEU A 369 15.69 -6.98 -4.72
N ALA A 370 16.69 -6.34 -4.10
CA ALA A 370 16.57 -5.85 -2.73
C ALA A 370 15.51 -4.75 -2.62
N ASN A 371 15.44 -3.81 -3.57
CA ASN A 371 14.38 -2.80 -3.61
C ASN A 371 13.00 -3.43 -3.84
N GLN A 372 12.88 -4.48 -4.67
CA GLN A 372 11.63 -5.24 -4.80
C GLN A 372 11.27 -5.96 -3.49
N MET A 373 12.23 -6.51 -2.76
CA MET A 373 11.99 -7.10 -1.44
C MET A 373 11.45 -6.05 -0.47
N ARG A 374 12.09 -4.88 -0.39
CA ARG A 374 11.60 -3.75 0.43
C ARG A 374 10.17 -3.35 0.05
N LEU A 375 9.87 -3.24 -1.24
CA LEU A 375 8.52 -2.90 -1.71
C LEU A 375 7.48 -3.94 -1.22
N ILE A 376 7.82 -5.24 -1.19
CA ILE A 376 6.96 -6.29 -0.63
C ILE A 376 6.77 -6.09 0.88
N LEU A 377 7.83 -5.76 1.63
CA LEU A 377 7.74 -5.51 3.07
C LEU A 377 6.89 -4.28 3.40
N HIS A 378 7.03 -3.20 2.63
CA HIS A 378 6.17 -2.01 2.74
C HIS A 378 4.72 -2.33 2.38
N THR A 379 4.49 -3.20 1.38
CA THR A 379 3.13 -3.68 1.04
C THR A 379 2.55 -4.53 2.19
N ALA A 380 3.35 -5.35 2.85
CA ALA A 380 2.92 -6.11 4.02
C ALA A 380 2.56 -5.17 5.19
N ALA A 381 3.35 -4.13 5.44
CA ALA A 381 3.04 -3.10 6.43
C ALA A 381 1.74 -2.33 6.08
N TYR A 382 1.54 -2.02 4.79
CA TYR A 382 0.29 -1.44 4.29
C TYR A 382 -0.92 -2.31 4.63
N TRP A 383 -0.83 -3.63 4.44
CA TRP A 383 -1.92 -4.55 4.76
C TRP A 383 -2.23 -4.60 6.26
N LEU A 384 -1.20 -4.58 7.12
CA LEU A 384 -1.41 -4.53 8.57
C LEU A 384 -2.09 -3.22 9.00
N MET A 385 -1.65 -2.09 8.47
CA MET A 385 -2.27 -0.79 8.72
C MET A 385 -3.71 -0.73 8.21
N LEU A 386 -3.97 -1.32 7.03
CA LEU A 386 -5.31 -1.42 6.47
C LEU A 386 -6.21 -2.31 7.35
N ALA A 387 -5.70 -3.42 7.87
CA ALA A 387 -6.42 -4.30 8.77
C ALA A 387 -6.78 -3.60 10.10
N VAL A 388 -5.85 -2.84 10.68
CA VAL A 388 -6.12 -2.01 11.87
C VAL A 388 -7.20 -0.96 11.54
N LYS A 389 -7.05 -0.23 10.43
CA LYS A 389 -8.03 0.76 9.98
C LYS A 389 -9.43 0.16 9.79
N ASN A 390 -9.52 -0.98 9.11
CA ASN A 390 -10.80 -1.65 8.83
C ASN A 390 -11.46 -2.24 10.08
N ALA A 391 -10.70 -2.49 11.13
CA ALA A 391 -11.21 -2.92 12.43
C ALA A 391 -11.82 -1.77 13.26
N ILE A 392 -11.58 -0.51 12.90
CA ILE A 392 -12.16 0.66 13.58
C ILE A 392 -13.65 0.72 13.27
N PRO A 393 -14.52 0.67 14.28
CA PRO A 393 -15.97 0.72 14.08
C PRO A 393 -16.41 2.05 13.42
N ARG A 394 -17.39 1.99 12.52
CA ARG A 394 -18.10 3.18 12.06
C ARG A 394 -19.24 3.50 13.08
N PRO A 395 -19.46 4.76 13.43
CA PRO A 395 -19.03 6.02 12.79
C PRO A 395 -17.81 6.69 13.44
N GLN A 396 -16.90 5.97 14.07
CA GLN A 396 -15.68 6.56 14.66
C GLN A 396 -14.90 7.40 13.62
N PRO A 397 -14.49 8.64 13.96
CA PRO A 397 -13.78 9.53 13.01
C PRO A 397 -12.50 8.91 12.44
N LEU A 398 -11.77 8.11 13.24
CA LEU A 398 -10.56 7.43 12.81
C LEU A 398 -10.80 6.34 11.75
N ALA A 399 -12.04 5.85 11.55
CA ALA A 399 -12.36 4.90 10.50
C ALA A 399 -12.11 5.48 9.09
N SER A 400 -12.24 6.81 8.93
CA SER A 400 -11.89 7.53 7.70
C SER A 400 -10.45 8.08 7.73
N GLY A 401 -9.75 7.95 8.84
CA GLY A 401 -8.41 8.53 9.06
C GLY A 401 -7.35 8.02 8.09
N GLU A 402 -6.34 8.84 7.86
CA GLU A 402 -5.13 8.47 7.14
C GLU A 402 -4.23 7.58 8.01
N PHE A 403 -3.32 6.79 7.40
CA PHE A 403 -2.41 5.92 8.15
C PHE A 403 -1.51 6.69 9.11
N SER A 404 -1.07 7.90 8.75
CA SER A 404 -0.31 8.78 9.64
C SER A 404 -1.09 9.15 10.90
N THR A 405 -2.38 9.45 10.77
CA THR A 405 -3.26 9.76 11.91
C THR A 405 -3.51 8.53 12.78
N ILE A 406 -3.78 7.37 12.14
CA ILE A 406 -3.97 6.10 12.86
C ILE A 406 -2.70 5.72 13.61
N ARG A 407 -1.53 5.86 12.99
CA ARG A 407 -0.23 5.64 13.62
C ARG A 407 -0.07 6.51 14.86
N LEU A 408 -0.27 7.82 14.71
CA LEU A 408 -0.11 8.77 15.81
C LEU A 408 -1.06 8.48 16.99
N ARG A 409 -2.33 8.14 16.68
CA ARG A 409 -3.39 7.99 17.68
C ARG A 409 -3.45 6.60 18.30
N LEU A 410 -3.10 5.55 17.56
CA LEU A 410 -3.28 4.16 17.98
C LEU A 410 -1.98 3.38 18.11
N LEU A 411 -0.91 3.70 17.36
CA LEU A 411 0.36 2.98 17.47
C LEU A 411 1.34 3.69 18.40
N LYS A 412 1.44 5.01 18.30
CA LYS A 412 2.34 5.83 19.13
C LYS A 412 1.71 6.16 20.49
N ILE A 413 1.42 5.12 21.28
CA ILE A 413 0.89 5.26 22.62
C ILE A 413 1.95 4.80 23.62
N ALA A 414 2.33 5.69 24.53
CA ALA A 414 3.28 5.38 25.58
C ALA A 414 2.75 4.26 26.51
N VAL A 415 3.59 3.27 26.74
CA VAL A 415 3.28 2.14 27.61
C VAL A 415 4.48 1.78 28.47
N ARG A 416 4.27 1.69 29.79
CA ARG A 416 5.24 1.11 30.71
C ARG A 416 5.04 -0.40 30.78
N ILE A 417 6.10 -1.15 30.54
CA ILE A 417 6.05 -2.62 30.51
C ILE A 417 6.88 -3.16 31.67
N LYS A 418 6.27 -4.06 32.46
CA LYS A 418 6.93 -4.75 33.58
C LYS A 418 6.72 -6.25 33.42
N GLU A 419 7.81 -6.96 33.42
CA GLU A 419 7.84 -8.43 33.45
C GLU A 419 7.99 -8.90 34.91
N THR A 420 7.28 -9.96 35.27
CA THR A 420 7.41 -10.68 36.52
C THR A 420 7.48 -12.17 36.23
N ALA A 421 7.77 -12.99 37.23
CA ALA A 421 7.90 -14.43 37.04
C ALA A 421 6.69 -15.10 36.36
N SER A 422 5.48 -14.55 36.51
CA SER A 422 4.25 -15.19 36.00
C SER A 422 3.45 -14.33 35.02
N ARG A 423 3.81 -13.08 34.79
CA ARG A 423 3.02 -12.18 33.93
C ARG A 423 3.82 -11.02 33.39
N VAL A 424 3.40 -10.52 32.21
CA VAL A 424 3.80 -9.22 31.69
C VAL A 424 2.65 -8.25 31.84
N ARG A 425 2.89 -7.11 32.53
CA ARG A 425 1.91 -6.03 32.70
C ARG A 425 2.25 -4.86 31.79
N LEU A 426 1.26 -4.42 31.03
CA LEU A 426 1.32 -3.21 30.23
C LEU A 426 0.48 -2.12 30.89
N ALA A 427 1.08 -1.00 31.23
CA ALA A 427 0.41 0.15 31.81
C ALA A 427 0.46 1.31 30.78
N PHE A 428 -0.63 1.51 30.08
CA PHE A 428 -0.79 2.62 29.13
C PHE A 428 -1.08 3.93 29.87
N ALA A 429 -0.87 5.06 29.18
CA ALA A 429 -1.19 6.37 29.72
C ALA A 429 -2.68 6.47 30.02
N SER A 430 -3.02 6.79 31.28
CA SER A 430 -4.42 6.85 31.75
C SER A 430 -5.23 7.97 31.06
N ASN A 431 -4.55 9.01 30.57
CA ASN A 431 -5.14 10.13 29.85
C ASN A 431 -5.19 9.92 28.33
N CYS A 432 -4.98 8.68 27.84
CA CYS A 432 -5.08 8.39 26.40
C CYS A 432 -6.54 8.60 25.91
N PRO A 433 -6.78 9.53 24.96
CA PRO A 433 -8.15 9.84 24.54
C PRO A 433 -8.81 8.68 23.78
N ASP A 434 -8.02 7.80 23.16
CA ASP A 434 -8.50 6.66 22.39
C ASP A 434 -8.46 5.32 23.15
N ALA A 435 -8.35 5.35 24.49
CA ALA A 435 -8.22 4.15 25.31
C ALA A 435 -9.35 3.13 25.09
N ALA A 436 -10.61 3.59 25.05
CA ALA A 436 -11.78 2.72 24.81
C ALA A 436 -11.75 2.09 23.42
N LEU A 437 -11.38 2.87 22.38
CA LEU A 437 -11.22 2.37 21.01
C LEU A 437 -10.09 1.35 20.94
N PHE A 438 -8.93 1.65 21.52
CA PHE A 438 -7.79 0.75 21.55
C PHE A 438 -8.15 -0.60 22.21
N HIS A 439 -8.84 -0.57 23.36
CA HIS A 439 -9.30 -1.79 24.05
C HIS A 439 -10.22 -2.63 23.16
N GLY A 440 -11.20 -2.01 22.48
CA GLY A 440 -12.08 -2.70 21.53
C GLY A 440 -11.34 -3.32 20.36
N LEU A 441 -10.32 -2.61 19.81
CA LEU A 441 -9.49 -3.12 18.71
C LEU A 441 -8.64 -4.32 19.11
N VAL A 442 -8.10 -4.34 20.33
CA VAL A 442 -7.37 -5.52 20.84
C VAL A 442 -8.28 -6.75 20.83
N GLY A 443 -9.54 -6.63 21.29
CA GLY A 443 -10.52 -7.71 21.21
C GLY A 443 -10.78 -8.16 19.78
N THR A 444 -11.12 -7.21 18.90
CA THR A 444 -11.45 -7.49 17.48
C THR A 444 -10.31 -8.16 16.72
N LEU A 445 -9.08 -7.71 16.91
CA LEU A 445 -7.90 -8.23 16.18
C LEU A 445 -7.35 -9.52 16.81
N SER A 446 -7.67 -9.83 18.08
CA SER A 446 -7.25 -11.07 18.74
C SER A 446 -8.15 -12.25 18.42
N LEU A 447 -9.38 -12.02 18.00
CA LEU A 447 -10.30 -13.08 17.57
C LEU A 447 -9.79 -13.70 16.27
N ARG A 448 -9.69 -15.04 16.23
CA ARG A 448 -9.43 -15.74 14.96
C ARG A 448 -10.65 -15.53 14.04
N PRO A 449 -10.46 -15.38 12.72
CA PRO A 449 -11.59 -15.44 11.81
C PRO A 449 -12.25 -16.83 11.97
N THR A 450 -13.55 -16.83 12.21
CA THR A 450 -14.41 -18.03 12.26
C THR A 450 -14.54 -18.65 10.87
#